data_3a6970a7136cd7a934d6159e54496581
#
_entry.id   3a6970a7136cd7a934d6159e54496581
#
_cell.length_a   1.000
_cell.length_b   1.000
_cell.length_c   1.000
_cell.angle_alpha   90.00
_cell.angle_beta   90.00
_cell.angle_gamma   90.00
#
_symmetry.space_group_name_H-M   'P 1'
#
loop_
_entity.id
_entity.type
_entity.pdbx_description
1 polymer ?
#
loop_
_entity_poly.entity_id
_entity_poly.type
_entity_poly.pdbx_seq_one_letter_code
_entity_poly.pdbx_strand_id
1 'polypeptide(L)'
;MFLPQTNTLEPRLLILDGHGSHETIDFMYLCYQHNIHLLFLPPYTSHVLQPLDLSVFSALKSWYRKEVGYLTLLTDSSPIGKQNFLNCYQKARKEALSAKNIKSGWKATGLWPKSMAKPLMSPLLLENSNKALETLKELKSSDFD
;
A
#
# COMPACT_ATOMS: atom_id res chain seq x y z
N MET A 1 14.68 11.19 -3.49
CA MET A 1 13.30 11.14 -3.99
C MET A 1 13.09 12.37 -4.85
N PHE A 2 13.05 12.23 -6.20
CA PHE A 2 12.80 13.38 -7.07
C PHE A 2 11.30 13.62 -7.12
N LEU A 3 10.82 14.63 -6.42
CA LEU A 3 9.49 15.18 -6.67
C LEU A 3 9.56 15.88 -8.05
N PRO A 4 8.62 15.62 -8.96
CA PRO A 4 8.56 16.40 -10.19
C PRO A 4 8.43 17.88 -9.82
N GLN A 5 9.13 18.75 -10.56
CA GLN A 5 9.01 20.21 -10.43
C GLN A 5 7.60 20.63 -10.90
N THR A 6 6.63 20.37 -10.06
CA THR A 6 5.28 20.87 -10.22
C THR A 6 5.18 22.22 -9.52
N ASN A 7 4.42 23.13 -10.08
CA ASN A 7 4.16 24.45 -9.56
C ASN A 7 3.86 24.36 -8.04
N THR A 8 4.74 24.91 -7.21
CA THR A 8 4.70 24.79 -5.73
C THR A 8 3.48 25.46 -5.09
N LEU A 9 2.66 26.11 -5.88
CA LEU A 9 1.45 26.84 -5.44
C LEU A 9 0.21 25.95 -5.35
N GLU A 10 0.16 24.80 -6.05
CA GLU A 10 -1.00 23.92 -6.00
C GLU A 10 -0.93 23.01 -4.75
N PRO A 11 -2.00 23.00 -3.93
CA PRO A 11 -2.06 22.12 -2.76
C PRO A 11 -2.10 20.65 -3.21
N ARG A 12 -1.32 19.82 -2.55
CA ARG A 12 -1.27 18.36 -2.79
C ARG A 12 -1.61 17.61 -1.52
N LEU A 13 -2.26 16.48 -1.65
CA LEU A 13 -2.57 15.59 -0.55
C LEU A 13 -1.67 14.35 -0.62
N LEU A 14 -0.98 14.06 0.47
CA LEU A 14 -0.20 12.84 0.63
C LEU A 14 -0.84 12.00 1.73
N ILE A 15 -1.29 10.79 1.36
CA ILE A 15 -1.91 9.84 2.28
C ILE A 15 -0.84 8.82 2.68
N LEU A 16 -0.63 8.65 3.98
CA LEU A 16 0.43 7.84 4.56
C LEU A 16 -0.14 6.86 5.59
N ASP A 17 0.52 5.72 5.74
CA ASP A 17 0.33 4.88 6.92
C ASP A 17 1.04 5.52 8.14
N GLY A 18 0.66 5.10 9.34
CA GLY A 18 1.27 5.57 10.58
C GLY A 18 2.64 4.95 10.88
N HIS A 19 3.49 4.73 9.87
CA HIS A 19 4.83 4.22 10.08
C HIS A 19 5.75 5.34 10.58
N GLY A 20 6.49 5.11 11.67
CA GLY A 20 7.31 6.13 12.34
C GLY A 20 8.33 6.87 11.46
N SER A 21 8.75 6.28 10.32
CA SER A 21 9.60 6.98 9.35
C SER A 21 8.93 8.17 8.66
N HIS A 22 7.60 8.25 8.70
CA HIS A 22 6.80 9.32 8.11
C HIS A 22 6.41 10.41 9.12
N GLU A 23 6.73 10.20 10.39
CA GLU A 23 6.35 11.09 11.50
C GLU A 23 7.51 11.98 11.97
N THR A 24 8.58 12.10 11.19
CA THR A 24 9.70 12.96 11.54
C THR A 24 9.35 14.43 11.28
N ILE A 25 9.80 15.31 12.18
CA ILE A 25 9.59 16.76 12.09
C ILE A 25 10.13 17.29 10.75
N ASP A 26 11.32 16.84 10.36
CA ASP A 26 11.95 17.27 9.09
C ASP A 26 11.10 16.92 7.88
N PHE A 27 10.51 15.71 7.86
CA PHE A 27 9.62 15.29 6.78
C PHE A 27 8.35 16.14 6.73
N MET A 28 7.71 16.38 7.90
CA MET A 28 6.51 17.19 7.98
C MET A 28 6.79 18.64 7.58
N TYR A 29 7.92 19.21 8.01
CA TYR A 29 8.34 20.55 7.61
C TYR A 29 8.60 20.66 6.12
N LEU A 30 9.27 19.67 5.51
CA LEU A 30 9.49 19.62 4.06
C LEU A 30 8.16 19.58 3.30
N CYS A 31 7.20 18.77 3.76
CA CYS A 31 5.87 18.72 3.17
C CYS A 31 5.15 20.08 3.26
N TYR A 32 5.21 20.71 4.42
CA TYR A 32 4.63 22.05 4.62
C TYR A 32 5.23 23.09 3.66
N GLN A 33 6.56 23.13 3.52
CA GLN A 33 7.24 24.06 2.60
C GLN A 33 6.82 23.86 1.13
N HIS A 34 6.45 22.64 0.76
CA HIS A 34 6.01 22.31 -0.60
C HIS A 34 4.50 22.27 -0.81
N ASN A 35 3.73 22.85 0.12
CA ASN A 35 2.27 22.88 0.09
C ASN A 35 1.65 21.47 -0.05
N ILE A 36 2.21 20.49 0.70
CA ILE A 36 1.75 19.11 0.76
C ILE A 36 1.03 18.89 2.08
N HIS A 37 -0.27 18.66 2.02
CA HIS A 37 -1.08 18.30 3.17
C HIS A 37 -0.91 16.81 3.47
N LEU A 38 -0.63 16.47 4.72
CA LEU A 38 -0.46 15.10 5.17
C LEU A 38 -1.77 14.56 5.75
N LEU A 39 -2.17 13.38 5.34
CA LEU A 39 -3.28 12.62 5.92
C LEU A 39 -2.74 11.25 6.36
N PHE A 40 -2.70 11.03 7.66
CA PHE A 40 -2.31 9.74 8.22
C PHE A 40 -3.52 8.82 8.33
N LEU A 41 -3.37 7.61 7.80
CA LEU A 41 -4.37 6.56 7.95
C LEU A 41 -4.40 6.07 9.40
N PRO A 42 -5.56 5.68 9.93
CA PRO A 42 -5.65 5.07 11.24
C PRO A 42 -4.74 3.83 11.34
N PRO A 43 -4.20 3.51 12.52
CA PRO A 43 -3.40 2.31 12.72
C PRO A 43 -4.13 1.05 12.24
N TYR A 44 -3.39 0.10 11.67
CA TYR A 44 -3.91 -1.19 11.18
C TYR A 44 -4.93 -1.14 10.05
N THR A 45 -5.11 0.01 9.38
CA THR A 45 -6.07 0.14 8.26
C THR A 45 -5.44 0.13 6.87
N SER A 46 -4.11 0.04 6.75
CA SER A 46 -3.39 0.11 5.46
C SER A 46 -3.90 -0.91 4.45
N HIS A 47 -4.21 -2.13 4.90
CA HIS A 47 -4.73 -3.22 4.07
C HIS A 47 -6.15 -2.97 3.52
N VAL A 48 -6.85 -1.93 3.99
CA VAL A 48 -8.20 -1.55 3.53
C VAL A 48 -8.22 -0.16 2.90
N LEU A 49 -7.43 0.78 3.44
CA LEU A 49 -7.50 2.19 3.08
C LEU A 49 -6.29 2.69 2.28
N GLN A 50 -5.21 1.91 2.14
CA GLN A 50 -4.04 2.33 1.39
C GLN A 50 -4.13 1.88 -0.07
N PRO A 51 -4.27 2.82 -1.04
CA PRO A 51 -4.44 2.48 -2.45
C PRO A 51 -3.31 1.63 -3.05
N LEU A 52 -2.07 1.85 -2.57
CA LEU A 52 -0.90 1.10 -3.03
C LEU A 52 -0.98 -0.38 -2.64
N ASP A 53 -1.43 -0.68 -1.42
CA ASP A 53 -1.54 -2.06 -0.92
C ASP A 53 -2.63 -2.85 -1.64
N LEU A 54 -3.75 -2.21 -1.94
CA LEU A 54 -4.88 -2.87 -2.58
C LEU A 54 -4.72 -3.15 -4.07
N SER A 55 -3.73 -2.54 -4.73
CA SER A 55 -3.58 -2.73 -6.18
C SER A 55 -2.12 -2.78 -6.63
N VAL A 56 -1.36 -1.72 -6.42
CA VAL A 56 -0.05 -1.52 -7.03
C VAL A 56 0.99 -2.53 -6.52
N PHE A 57 1.01 -2.79 -5.21
CA PHE A 57 2.03 -3.68 -4.63
C PHE A 57 1.84 -5.14 -5.00
N SER A 58 0.62 -5.61 -5.17
CA SER A 58 0.36 -6.96 -5.67
C SER A 58 0.84 -7.12 -7.12
N ALA A 59 0.55 -6.14 -7.97
CA ALA A 59 1.03 -6.08 -9.34
C ALA A 59 2.57 -6.00 -9.39
N LEU A 60 3.18 -5.15 -8.56
CA LEU A 60 4.64 -5.01 -8.47
C LEU A 60 5.31 -6.33 -8.09
N LYS A 61 4.80 -7.02 -7.06
CA LYS A 61 5.32 -8.33 -6.64
C LYS A 61 5.19 -9.38 -7.75
N SER A 62 4.09 -9.38 -8.49
CA SER A 62 3.85 -10.30 -9.60
C SER A 62 4.83 -10.06 -10.76
N TRP A 63 4.97 -8.81 -11.20
CA TRP A 63 5.90 -8.44 -12.26
C TRP A 63 7.36 -8.67 -11.85
N TYR A 64 7.71 -8.36 -10.61
CA TYR A 64 9.05 -8.60 -10.10
C TYR A 64 9.42 -10.10 -10.13
N ARG A 65 8.51 -10.97 -9.65
CA ARG A 65 8.73 -12.43 -9.71
C ARG A 65 8.91 -12.92 -11.14
N LYS A 66 8.16 -12.36 -12.09
CA LYS A 66 8.28 -12.69 -13.51
C LYS A 66 9.65 -12.29 -14.08
N GLU A 67 10.10 -11.07 -13.81
CA GLU A 67 11.42 -10.59 -14.24
C GLU A 67 12.57 -11.42 -13.64
N VAL A 68 12.47 -11.74 -12.36
CA VAL A 68 13.42 -12.64 -11.69
C VAL A 68 13.42 -14.03 -12.34
N GLY A 69 12.24 -14.58 -12.63
CA GLY A 69 12.12 -15.87 -13.31
C GLY A 69 12.80 -15.90 -14.68
N TYR A 70 12.68 -14.85 -15.47
CA TYR A 70 13.42 -14.73 -16.73
C TYR A 70 14.94 -14.71 -16.53
N LEU A 71 15.40 -14.02 -15.50
CA LEU A 71 16.81 -13.89 -15.19
C LEU A 71 17.43 -15.22 -14.74
N THR A 72 16.69 -16.00 -13.93
CA THR A 72 17.13 -17.33 -13.45
C THR A 72 17.17 -18.38 -14.58
N LEU A 73 16.39 -18.21 -15.63
CA LEU A 73 16.46 -19.06 -16.82
C LEU A 73 17.72 -18.79 -17.68
N LEU A 74 18.30 -17.59 -17.55
CA LEU A 74 19.46 -17.15 -18.34
C LEU A 74 20.80 -17.23 -17.57
N THR A 75 20.74 -17.38 -16.26
CA THR A 75 21.92 -17.43 -15.39
C THR A 75 21.83 -18.63 -14.47
N ASP A 76 22.92 -19.38 -14.34
CA ASP A 76 23.03 -20.44 -13.32
C ASP A 76 22.73 -19.86 -11.93
N SER A 77 21.96 -20.57 -11.18
CA SER A 77 21.37 -20.40 -9.82
C SER A 77 22.13 -19.56 -8.78
N SER A 78 22.87 -18.55 -9.18
CA SER A 78 23.53 -17.63 -8.24
C SER A 78 22.52 -16.66 -7.62
N PRO A 79 22.74 -16.22 -6.37
CA PRO A 79 21.89 -15.22 -5.72
C PRO A 79 21.78 -13.96 -6.56
N ILE A 80 20.60 -13.38 -6.64
CA ILE A 80 20.36 -12.14 -7.40
C ILE A 80 21.20 -11.03 -6.80
N GLY A 81 22.25 -10.61 -7.51
CA GLY A 81 23.07 -9.49 -7.10
C GLY A 81 22.28 -8.17 -7.10
N LYS A 82 22.77 -7.18 -6.35
CA LYS A 82 22.12 -5.86 -6.18
C LYS A 82 21.75 -5.21 -7.52
N GLN A 83 22.61 -5.29 -8.54
CA GLN A 83 22.34 -4.71 -9.85
C GLN A 83 21.16 -5.39 -10.56
N ASN A 84 21.11 -6.70 -10.52
CA ASN A 84 20.03 -7.48 -11.12
C ASN A 84 18.70 -7.23 -10.40
N PHE A 85 18.73 -7.12 -9.05
CA PHE A 85 17.59 -6.70 -8.27
C PHE A 85 17.05 -5.35 -8.73
N LEU A 86 17.91 -4.33 -8.85
CA LEU A 86 17.51 -2.99 -9.27
C LEU A 86 16.93 -2.96 -10.69
N ASN A 87 17.51 -3.70 -11.61
CA ASN A 87 17.03 -3.80 -12.99
C ASN A 87 15.64 -4.46 -13.07
N CYS A 88 15.45 -5.59 -12.40
CA CYS A 88 14.15 -6.27 -12.33
C CYS A 88 13.11 -5.39 -11.63
N TYR A 89 13.48 -4.73 -10.53
CA TYR A 89 12.59 -3.84 -9.80
C TYR A 89 12.16 -2.63 -10.66
N GLN A 90 13.08 -2.03 -11.40
CA GLN A 90 12.76 -0.88 -12.26
C GLN A 90 11.75 -1.26 -13.35
N LYS A 91 11.94 -2.40 -14.00
CA LYS A 91 10.99 -2.92 -14.99
C LYS A 91 9.63 -3.21 -14.38
N ALA A 92 9.61 -3.98 -13.29
CA ALA A 92 8.39 -4.33 -12.58
C ALA A 92 7.62 -3.08 -12.09
N ARG A 93 8.33 -2.08 -11.57
CA ARG A 93 7.75 -0.80 -11.13
C ARG A 93 7.06 -0.05 -12.26
N LYS A 94 7.67 -0.02 -13.46
CA LYS A 94 7.08 0.64 -14.63
C LYS A 94 5.74 0.03 -15.02
N GLU A 95 5.64 -1.29 -15.01
CA GLU A 95 4.41 -2.02 -15.33
C GLU A 95 3.36 -1.92 -14.20
N ALA A 96 3.80 -1.99 -12.95
CA ALA A 96 2.89 -1.94 -11.81
C ALA A 96 2.27 -0.55 -11.59
N LEU A 97 3.00 0.54 -11.82
CA LEU A 97 2.53 1.93 -11.68
C LEU A 97 1.76 2.42 -12.93
N SER A 98 1.00 1.53 -13.56
CA SER A 98 0.11 1.92 -14.65
C SER A 98 -1.07 2.75 -14.14
N ALA A 99 -1.59 3.65 -14.99
CA ALA A 99 -2.78 4.45 -14.66
C ALA A 99 -3.99 3.57 -14.26
N LYS A 100 -4.10 2.38 -14.86
CA LYS A 100 -5.14 1.40 -14.53
C LYS A 100 -5.01 0.92 -13.09
N ASN A 101 -3.82 0.49 -12.68
CA ASN A 101 -3.58 -0.02 -11.34
C ASN A 101 -3.74 1.09 -10.27
N ILE A 102 -3.23 2.28 -10.55
CA ILE A 102 -3.39 3.44 -9.66
C ILE A 102 -4.87 3.74 -9.44
N LYS A 103 -5.65 3.92 -10.51
CA LYS A 103 -7.09 4.18 -10.42
C LYS A 103 -7.85 3.04 -9.73
N SER A 104 -7.44 1.79 -9.95
CA SER A 104 -8.03 0.62 -9.29
C SER A 104 -7.82 0.67 -7.77
N GLY A 105 -6.62 1.00 -7.30
CA GLY A 105 -6.32 1.15 -5.88
C GLY A 105 -7.18 2.23 -5.20
N TRP A 106 -7.26 3.41 -5.80
CA TRP A 106 -8.11 4.49 -5.30
C TRP A 106 -9.59 4.11 -5.24
N LYS A 107 -10.09 3.41 -6.26
CA LYS A 107 -11.47 2.91 -6.31
C LYS A 107 -11.71 1.82 -5.26
N ALA A 108 -10.75 0.92 -5.03
CA ALA A 108 -10.89 -0.18 -4.09
C ALA A 108 -10.96 0.31 -2.63
N THR A 109 -10.17 1.33 -2.28
CA THR A 109 -10.23 1.96 -0.95
C THR A 109 -11.49 2.79 -0.72
N GLY A 110 -12.21 3.18 -1.78
CA GLY A 110 -13.32 4.12 -1.68
C GLY A 110 -12.92 5.55 -1.36
N LEU A 111 -11.62 5.87 -1.42
CA LEU A 111 -11.13 7.24 -1.26
C LEU A 111 -11.45 8.09 -2.50
N TRP A 112 -11.35 7.48 -3.69
CA TRP A 112 -11.71 8.13 -4.94
C TRP A 112 -12.18 7.13 -6.02
N PRO A 113 -13.40 7.27 -6.58
CA PRO A 113 -14.49 8.13 -6.09
C PRO A 113 -14.92 7.77 -4.67
N LYS A 114 -15.33 8.78 -3.90
CA LYS A 114 -15.66 8.60 -2.48
C LYS A 114 -16.80 7.59 -2.30
N SER A 115 -16.54 6.53 -1.52
CA SER A 115 -17.52 5.49 -1.20
C SER A 115 -17.18 4.84 0.15
N MET A 116 -17.96 5.11 1.17
CA MET A 116 -17.79 4.49 2.49
C MET A 116 -18.13 2.99 2.49
N ALA A 117 -18.99 2.54 1.59
CA ALA A 117 -19.35 1.13 1.49
C ALA A 117 -18.15 0.25 1.10
N LYS A 118 -17.21 0.76 0.29
CA LYS A 118 -16.06 -0.03 -0.17
C LYS A 118 -15.17 -0.55 0.97
N PRO A 119 -14.62 0.30 1.85
CA PRO A 119 -13.81 -0.19 2.96
C PRO A 119 -14.64 -1.00 3.97
N LEU A 120 -15.88 -0.63 4.26
CA LEU A 120 -16.72 -1.32 5.24
C LEU A 120 -17.14 -2.72 4.78
N MET A 121 -17.30 -2.95 3.48
CA MET A 121 -17.63 -4.25 2.88
C MET A 121 -16.36 -5.06 2.50
N SER A 122 -15.19 -4.64 2.96
CA SER A 122 -13.96 -5.39 2.70
C SER A 122 -14.02 -6.78 3.36
N PRO A 123 -13.74 -7.87 2.60
CA PRO A 123 -13.71 -9.22 3.17
C PRO A 123 -12.77 -9.33 4.38
N LEU A 124 -11.68 -8.59 4.39
CA LEU A 124 -10.71 -8.57 5.50
C LEU A 124 -11.29 -8.01 6.80
N LEU A 125 -12.19 -7.03 6.73
CA LEU A 125 -12.89 -6.52 7.91
C LEU A 125 -13.97 -7.49 8.39
N LEU A 126 -14.67 -8.12 7.45
CA LEU A 126 -15.73 -9.10 7.76
C LEU A 126 -15.16 -10.36 8.40
N GLU A 127 -14.03 -10.87 7.91
CA GLU A 127 -13.33 -12.02 8.54
C GLU A 127 -12.87 -11.71 9.97
N ASN A 128 -12.27 -10.55 10.19
CA ASN A 128 -11.83 -10.15 11.53
C ASN A 128 -13.02 -9.96 12.48
N SER A 129 -14.12 -9.44 12.01
CA SER A 129 -15.35 -9.29 12.81
C SER A 129 -15.95 -10.66 13.19
N ASN A 130 -15.96 -11.62 12.26
CA ASN A 130 -16.45 -12.97 12.52
C ASN A 130 -15.57 -13.71 13.54
N LYS A 131 -14.22 -13.64 13.39
CA LYS A 131 -13.29 -14.22 14.38
C LYS A 131 -13.47 -13.61 15.77
N ALA A 132 -13.63 -12.29 15.88
CA ALA A 132 -13.88 -11.63 17.15
C ALA A 132 -15.20 -12.09 17.78
N LEU A 133 -16.26 -12.29 16.98
CA LEU A 133 -17.53 -12.80 17.44
C LEU A 133 -17.45 -14.27 17.91
N GLU A 134 -16.68 -15.11 17.24
CA GLU A 134 -16.45 -16.50 17.65
C GLU A 134 -15.70 -16.55 18.99
N THR A 135 -14.61 -15.79 19.12
CA THR A 135 -13.85 -15.70 20.39
C THR A 135 -14.72 -15.22 21.55
N LEU A 136 -15.59 -14.22 21.31
CA LEU A 136 -16.53 -13.75 22.34
C LEU A 136 -17.59 -14.80 22.73
N LYS A 137 -18.00 -15.67 21.83
CA LYS A 137 -18.92 -16.78 22.12
C LYS A 137 -18.23 -17.84 22.94
N GLU A 138 -16.97 -18.20 22.62
CA GLU A 138 -16.16 -19.16 23.37
C GLU A 138 -15.91 -18.69 24.80
N LEU A 139 -15.55 -17.41 25.00
CA LEU A 139 -15.37 -16.83 26.33
C LEU A 139 -16.65 -16.89 27.19
N LYS A 140 -17.80 -16.61 26.57
CA LYS A 140 -19.09 -16.67 27.28
C LYS A 140 -19.53 -18.08 27.62
N SER A 141 -19.10 -19.11 26.89
CA SER A 141 -19.42 -20.50 27.20
C SER A 141 -18.54 -21.08 28.32
N SER A 142 -17.34 -20.52 28.53
CA SER A 142 -16.41 -20.97 29.58
C SER A 142 -16.69 -20.36 30.97
N ASP A 143 -17.53 -19.33 31.05
CA ASP A 143 -17.88 -18.69 32.32
C ASP A 143 -19.12 -19.36 33.01
N PHE A 144 -19.66 -20.44 32.44
CA PHE A 144 -20.86 -21.14 32.96
C PHE A 144 -20.59 -22.62 33.33
N ASP A 145 -19.35 -23.09 33.37
CA ASP A 145 -18.92 -24.38 33.93
C ASP A 145 -18.10 -24.14 35.22
#